data_aeade5e8db59fe19eeee2519189ba958
#
_entry.id   aeade5e8db59fe19eeee2519189ba958
#
_cell.length_a   1.000
_cell.length_b   1.000
_cell.length_c   1.000
_cell.angle_alpha   90.00
_cell.angle_beta   90.00
_cell.angle_gamma   90.00
#
_symmetry.space_group_name_H-M   'P 1'
#
loop_
_entity.id
_entity.type
_entity.pdbx_description
1 polymer ?
#
loop_
_entity_poly.entity_id
_entity_poly.type
_entity_poly.pdbx_seq_one_letter_code
_entity_poly.pdbx_strand_id
1 'polypeptide(L)' 'MDLELTICPKCGGTATLLQTREGFEEIPELDRPTEKVRIPVKVEEFRCQEQGCEHEFERIVREWSQ' A
#
# COMPACT_ATOMS: atom_id res chain seq x y z
N MET A 1 -10.41 16.55 10.50
CA MET A 1 -10.25 15.54 9.45
C MET A 1 -8.77 15.26 9.21
N ASP A 2 -8.38 14.03 9.33
CA ASP A 2 -6.97 13.67 9.22
C ASP A 2 -6.63 13.28 7.80
N LEU A 3 -5.62 13.93 7.26
CA LEU A 3 -5.09 13.54 5.97
C LEU A 3 -3.98 12.53 6.18
N GLU A 4 -4.05 11.45 5.44
CA GLU A 4 -2.99 10.46 5.48
C GLU A 4 -1.82 10.96 4.66
N LEU A 5 -0.68 11.12 5.32
CA LEU A 5 0.53 11.59 4.67
C LEU A 5 1.63 10.55 4.85
N THR A 6 2.47 10.44 3.85
CA THR A 6 3.62 9.56 3.93
C THR A 6 4.76 10.19 3.15
N ILE A 7 5.89 9.54 3.16
CA ILE A 7 7.08 10.05 2.47
C ILE A 7 7.22 9.37 1.13
N CYS A 8 7.40 10.18 0.09
CA CYS A 8 7.60 9.66 -1.26
C CYS A 8 8.91 8.87 -1.30
N PRO A 9 8.88 7.62 -1.75
CA PRO A 9 10.11 6.82 -1.79
C PRO A 9 11.08 7.27 -2.87
N LYS A 10 10.64 8.10 -3.77
CA LYS A 10 11.48 8.55 -4.87
C LYS A 10 12.26 9.81 -4.56
N CYS A 11 11.61 10.79 -3.95
CA CYS A 11 12.26 12.08 -3.69
C CYS A 11 12.31 12.46 -2.22
N GLY A 12 11.64 11.71 -1.36
CA GLY A 12 11.62 12.02 0.06
C GLY A 12 10.67 13.13 0.44
N GLY A 13 9.90 13.64 -0.50
CA GLY A 13 8.91 14.68 -0.22
C GLY A 13 7.64 14.10 0.37
N THR A 14 6.68 14.97 0.59
CA THR A 14 5.40 14.58 1.18
C THR A 14 4.47 14.02 0.11
N ALA A 15 3.85 12.90 0.40
CA ALA A 15 2.86 12.30 -0.48
C ALA A 15 1.53 12.22 0.25
N THR A 16 0.44 12.42 -0.48
CA THR A 16 -0.90 12.39 0.08
C THR A 16 -1.68 11.20 -0.45
N LEU A 17 -2.61 10.73 0.36
CA LEU A 17 -3.47 9.63 0.00
C LEU A 17 -4.51 10.08 -1.02
N LEU A 18 -4.55 9.39 -2.16
CA LEU A 18 -5.53 9.67 -3.19
C LEU A 18 -6.80 8.87 -2.98
N GLN A 19 -6.65 7.58 -2.74
CA GLN A 19 -7.80 6.70 -2.53
C GLN A 19 -7.35 5.41 -1.87
N THR A 20 -8.31 4.71 -1.34
CA THR A 20 -8.09 3.41 -0.74
C THR A 20 -9.01 2.41 -1.44
N ARG A 21 -8.46 1.24 -1.74
CA ARG A 21 -9.28 0.17 -2.33
C ARG A 21 -8.97 -1.14 -1.65
N GLU A 22 -9.87 -2.08 -1.79
CA GLU A 22 -9.69 -3.40 -1.20
C GLU A 22 -9.12 -4.35 -2.23
N GLY A 23 -8.25 -5.23 -1.75
CA GLY A 23 -7.64 -6.22 -2.61
C GLY A 23 -7.27 -7.45 -1.82
N PHE A 24 -6.53 -8.35 -2.46
CA PHE A 24 -6.08 -9.58 -1.84
C PHE A 24 -4.61 -9.78 -2.12
N GLU A 25 -3.94 -10.40 -1.16
CA GLU A 25 -2.55 -10.79 -1.32
C GLU A 25 -2.46 -12.30 -1.23
N GLU A 26 -1.68 -12.92 -2.10
CA GLU A 26 -1.47 -14.36 -2.06
C GLU A 26 -0.13 -14.66 -1.43
N ILE A 27 -0.17 -15.48 -0.39
CA ILE A 27 1.03 -15.86 0.35
C ILE A 27 1.16 -17.38 0.31
N PRO A 28 2.34 -17.92 -0.01
CA PRO A 28 2.52 -19.37 0.03
C PRO A 28 2.42 -19.89 1.45
N GLU A 29 1.77 -21.05 1.60
CA GLU A 29 1.70 -21.69 2.90
C GLU A 29 3.04 -22.30 3.25
N LEU A 30 3.40 -22.23 4.52
CA LEU A 30 4.67 -22.77 4.98
C LEU A 30 4.76 -24.29 4.80
N ASP A 31 3.65 -24.97 5.08
CA ASP A 31 3.64 -26.43 4.99
C ASP A 31 3.40 -26.94 3.57
N ARG A 32 2.84 -26.08 2.74
CA ARG A 32 2.49 -26.47 1.35
C ARG A 32 2.83 -25.33 0.41
N PRO A 33 4.10 -25.21 0.05
CA PRO A 33 4.54 -24.07 -0.76
C PRO A 33 3.90 -23.98 -2.15
N THR A 34 3.28 -25.06 -2.60
CA THR A 34 2.55 -25.00 -3.87
C THR A 34 1.15 -24.42 -3.73
N GLU A 35 0.65 -24.29 -2.51
CA GLU A 35 -0.65 -23.72 -2.27
C GLU A 35 -0.50 -22.31 -1.73
N LYS A 36 -1.42 -21.44 -2.09
CA LYS A 36 -1.38 -20.05 -1.67
C LYS A 36 -2.63 -19.69 -0.90
N VAL A 37 -2.45 -18.88 0.12
CA VAL A 37 -3.56 -18.37 0.93
C VAL A 37 -3.84 -16.94 0.51
N ARG A 38 -5.12 -16.63 0.31
CA ARG A 38 -5.53 -15.27 -0.01
C ARG A 38 -5.86 -14.53 1.27
N ILE A 39 -5.25 -13.37 1.41
CA ILE A 39 -5.44 -12.53 2.59
C ILE A 39 -5.99 -11.20 2.13
N PRO A 40 -7.11 -10.74 2.72
CA PRO A 40 -7.63 -9.42 2.37
C PRO A 40 -6.71 -8.32 2.85
N VAL A 41 -6.49 -7.34 2.01
CA VAL A 41 -5.64 -6.20 2.35
C VAL A 41 -6.28 -4.93 1.84
N LYS A 42 -5.83 -3.80 2.39
CA LYS A 42 -6.18 -2.49 1.86
C LYS A 42 -5.01 -1.98 1.06
N VAL A 43 -5.33 -1.44 -0.11
CA VAL A 43 -4.31 -0.82 -0.96
C VAL A 43 -4.54 0.67 -0.92
N GLU A 44 -3.57 1.40 -0.42
CA GLU A 44 -3.63 2.85 -0.33
C GLU A 44 -2.78 3.44 -1.44
N GLU A 45 -3.37 4.30 -2.25
CA GLU A 45 -2.67 4.93 -3.36
C GLU A 45 -2.30 6.34 -2.99
N PHE A 46 -1.03 6.66 -3.17
CA PHE A 46 -0.46 7.96 -2.79
C PHE A 46 0.13 8.66 -4.00
N ARG A 47 0.20 9.96 -3.90
CA ARG A 47 0.85 10.75 -4.93
C ARG A 47 1.72 11.80 -4.26
N CYS A 48 2.96 11.90 -4.74
CA CYS A 48 3.90 12.90 -4.22
C CYS A 48 3.41 14.30 -4.57
N GLN A 49 3.49 15.20 -3.59
CA GLN A 49 3.05 16.57 -3.78
C GLN A 49 4.17 17.49 -4.25
N GLU A 50 5.38 16.95 -4.33
CA GLU A 50 6.51 17.77 -4.76
C GLU A 50 6.46 18.05 -6.24
N GLN A 51 6.63 19.29 -6.59
CA GLN A 51 6.64 19.71 -7.98
C GLN A 51 7.84 19.08 -8.67
N GLY A 52 7.60 18.49 -9.82
CA GLY A 52 8.66 17.84 -10.57
C GLY A 52 8.84 16.37 -10.26
N CYS A 53 8.22 15.89 -9.19
CA CYS A 53 8.26 14.46 -8.86
C CYS A 53 6.96 13.78 -9.27
N GLU A 54 5.87 14.16 -8.62
CA GLU A 54 4.51 13.68 -8.90
C GLU A 54 4.43 12.16 -9.03
N HIS A 55 5.28 11.47 -8.29
CA HIS A 55 5.34 10.02 -8.33
C HIS A 55 4.11 9.41 -7.64
N GLU A 56 3.49 8.43 -8.28
CA GLU A 56 2.37 7.72 -7.69
C GLU A 56 2.82 6.34 -7.26
N PHE A 57 2.41 5.93 -6.09
CA PHE A 57 2.80 4.64 -5.55
C PHE A 57 1.71 4.09 -4.66
N GLU A 58 1.82 2.81 -4.33
CA GLU A 58 0.83 2.14 -3.51
C GLU A 58 1.47 1.60 -2.25
N ARG A 59 0.67 1.56 -1.18
CA ARG A 59 1.07 0.94 0.06
C ARG A 59 0.04 -0.12 0.42
N ILE A 60 0.50 -1.32 0.74
CA ILE A 60 -0.39 -2.40 1.12
C ILE A 60 -0.46 -2.47 2.63
N VAL A 61 -1.68 -2.39 3.14
CA VAL A 61 -1.93 -2.46 4.58
C VAL A 61 -2.65 -3.77 4.87
N ARG A 62 -2.02 -4.60 5.67
CA ARG A 62 -2.61 -5.87 6.06
C ARG A 62 -3.38 -5.66 7.36
N GLU A 63 -4.69 -5.88 7.27
CA GLU A 63 -5.56 -5.60 8.42
C GLU A 63 -5.98 -6.83 9.20
N TRP A 64 -5.49 -7.99 8.81
CA TRP A 64 -5.82 -9.20 9.54
C TRP A 64 -5.10 -9.17 10.88
N SER A 65 -5.81 -9.56 11.91
CA SER A 65 -5.24 -9.56 13.25
C SER A 65 -4.59 -10.89 13.57
N GLN A 66 -3.68 -10.80 14.50
CA GLN A 66 -2.95 -11.96 14.99
C GLN A 66 -3.80 -12.79 15.93
#